data_04a0cdea41347de95ce57ec5d3c494b1
#
_entry.id   04a0cdea41347de95ce57ec5d3c494b1
#
_cell.length_a   1.000
_cell.length_b   1.000
_cell.length_c   1.000
_cell.angle_alpha   90.00
_cell.angle_beta   90.00
_cell.angle_gamma   90.00
#
_symmetry.space_group_name_H-M   'P 1'
#
loop_
_entity.id
_entity.type
_entity.pdbx_description
1 polymer ?
#
loop_
_entity_poly.entity_id
_entity_poly.type
_entity_poly.pdbx_seq_one_letter_code
_entity_poly.pdbx_strand_id
1 'polypeptide(L)'
;MINIEVISNIGVIYYAFLSGLEMNLNTILHVKKKAATIAIFGIIFPMVMGPPLYLLHRNFYGKGDGSELEENTTNACVIWTLVLTVTGFPVIAHTLSELKLLYTGLGKIALTTAMISDTYAWILFIFFVPFSVNVTSAIYPVLSTVLFVFICIFVVHPIIVKVIDRKTERDEWDGNQLVFVVMGLFVFSYITDILGTHDVVGAFVYGLILPHGKFADMVTSMTNDFGGGFLAPIYFIGSGMKLMFMPVFHQPNWPFTLIIILLLCVLKILSTLFSTYLFGMRTRDGFALGLLLNTKGVVALIMLNISWDRMVLIYLKIII
;
A
#
# COMPACT_ATOMS: atom_id res chain seq x y z
N MET A 1 13.51 21.91 5.90
CA MET A 1 12.42 21.04 5.44
C MET A 1 12.86 20.13 4.28
N ILE A 2 13.45 20.67 3.21
CA ILE A 2 13.85 19.89 1.99
C ILE A 2 14.69 18.64 2.33
N ASN A 3 15.65 18.71 3.24
CA ASN A 3 16.52 17.56 3.57
C ASN A 3 15.78 16.40 4.25
N ILE A 4 14.80 16.70 5.11
CA ILE A 4 13.97 15.67 5.76
C ILE A 4 13.03 15.01 4.75
N GLU A 5 12.51 15.78 3.82
CA GLU A 5 11.63 15.28 2.78
C GLU A 5 12.35 14.32 1.82
N VAL A 6 13.58 14.64 1.41
CA VAL A 6 14.41 13.74 0.58
C VAL A 6 14.71 12.43 1.32
N ILE A 7 15.11 12.49 2.58
CA ILE A 7 15.38 11.28 3.38
C ILE A 7 14.09 10.48 3.60
N SER A 8 12.96 11.16 3.81
CA SER A 8 11.63 10.54 3.92
C SER A 8 11.24 9.80 2.64
N ASN A 9 11.50 10.38 1.47
CA ASN A 9 11.23 9.75 0.18
C ASN A 9 12.10 8.51 -0.05
N ILE A 10 13.37 8.56 0.32
CA ILE A 10 14.24 7.37 0.31
C ILE A 10 13.69 6.30 1.25
N GLY A 11 13.19 6.71 2.41
CA GLY A 11 12.58 5.81 3.40
C GLY A 11 11.36 5.06 2.85
N VAL A 12 10.48 5.75 2.13
CA VAL A 12 9.30 5.09 1.55
C VAL A 12 9.65 4.16 0.40
N ILE A 13 10.61 4.52 -0.45
CA ILE A 13 11.14 3.65 -1.51
C ILE A 13 11.67 2.35 -0.89
N TYR A 14 12.47 2.47 0.16
CA TYR A 14 13.04 1.33 0.85
C TYR A 14 11.98 0.45 1.51
N TYR A 15 10.99 1.07 2.16
CA TYR A 15 9.87 0.35 2.77
C TYR A 15 9.03 -0.40 1.73
N ALA A 16 8.74 0.23 0.60
CA ALA A 16 8.00 -0.43 -0.50
C ALA A 16 8.78 -1.63 -1.07
N PHE A 17 10.08 -1.50 -1.19
CA PHE A 17 10.96 -2.60 -1.59
C PHE A 17 10.89 -3.79 -0.63
N LEU A 18 11.02 -3.53 0.68
CA LEU A 18 10.91 -4.58 1.70
C LEU A 18 9.52 -5.24 1.68
N SER A 19 8.46 -4.44 1.56
CA SER A 19 7.09 -4.97 1.42
C SER A 19 6.94 -5.89 0.20
N GLY A 20 7.54 -5.51 -0.95
CA GLY A 20 7.56 -6.36 -2.15
C GLY A 20 8.37 -7.65 -1.95
N LEU A 21 9.50 -7.56 -1.26
CA LEU A 21 10.39 -8.69 -0.98
C LEU A 21 9.74 -9.73 -0.03
N GLU A 22 8.92 -9.29 0.92
CA GLU A 22 8.17 -10.16 1.83
C GLU A 22 6.98 -10.87 1.14
N MET A 23 6.52 -10.37 0.00
CA MET A 23 5.36 -10.90 -0.71
C MET A 23 5.75 -12.02 -1.69
N ASN A 24 5.26 -13.22 -1.45
CA ASN A 24 5.56 -14.38 -2.31
C ASN A 24 4.57 -14.51 -3.47
N LEU A 25 5.03 -14.28 -4.71
CA LEU A 25 4.26 -14.39 -5.96
C LEU A 25 3.57 -15.76 -6.10
N ASN A 26 4.26 -16.86 -5.77
CA ASN A 26 3.68 -18.19 -5.87
C ASN A 26 2.47 -18.37 -4.93
N THR A 27 2.51 -17.76 -3.76
CA THR A 27 1.38 -17.79 -2.82
C THR A 27 0.19 -16.99 -3.37
N ILE A 28 0.45 -15.87 -4.05
CA ILE A 28 -0.58 -15.03 -4.67
C ILE A 28 -1.23 -15.76 -5.86
N LEU A 29 -0.45 -16.45 -6.67
CA LEU A 29 -0.95 -17.17 -7.85
C LEU A 29 -1.74 -18.43 -7.50
N HIS A 30 -1.41 -19.11 -6.39
CA HIS A 30 -2.05 -20.37 -5.95
C HIS A 30 -2.99 -20.17 -4.76
N VAL A 31 -3.76 -19.09 -4.78
CA VAL A 31 -4.65 -18.71 -3.68
C VAL A 31 -5.79 -19.70 -3.47
N LYS A 32 -6.02 -20.07 -2.20
CA LYS A 32 -7.20 -20.85 -1.81
C LYS A 32 -8.47 -19.98 -1.96
N LYS A 33 -9.51 -20.52 -2.59
CA LYS A 33 -10.81 -19.83 -2.82
C LYS A 33 -11.33 -19.09 -1.59
N LYS A 34 -11.15 -19.67 -0.39
CA LYS A 34 -11.57 -19.08 0.88
C LYS A 34 -10.90 -17.73 1.16
N ALA A 35 -9.56 -17.65 1.09
CA ALA A 35 -8.82 -16.41 1.34
C ALA A 35 -9.12 -15.36 0.27
N ALA A 36 -9.22 -15.77 -1.01
CA ALA A 36 -9.60 -14.88 -2.10
C ALA A 36 -10.97 -14.25 -1.89
N THR A 37 -11.98 -15.05 -1.54
CA THR A 37 -13.33 -14.54 -1.31
C THR A 37 -13.37 -13.57 -0.12
N ILE A 38 -12.69 -13.87 0.97
CA ILE A 38 -12.63 -12.98 2.13
C ILE A 38 -11.95 -11.65 1.75
N ALA A 39 -10.87 -11.69 0.97
CA ALA A 39 -10.20 -10.49 0.47
C ALA A 39 -11.13 -9.65 -0.42
N ILE A 40 -11.81 -10.28 -1.37
CA ILE A 40 -12.74 -9.62 -2.29
C ILE A 40 -13.87 -8.91 -1.52
N PHE A 41 -14.52 -9.58 -0.57
CA PHE A 41 -15.56 -8.95 0.25
C PHE A 41 -15.00 -7.82 1.12
N GLY A 42 -13.80 -8.01 1.69
CA GLY A 42 -13.09 -7.00 2.49
C GLY A 42 -12.69 -5.75 1.69
N ILE A 43 -12.63 -5.83 0.36
CA ILE A 43 -12.29 -4.73 -0.55
C ILE A 43 -13.56 -4.10 -1.13
N ILE A 44 -14.44 -4.91 -1.73
CA ILE A 44 -15.62 -4.42 -2.46
C ILE A 44 -16.56 -3.66 -1.53
N PHE A 45 -16.80 -4.18 -0.32
CA PHE A 45 -17.78 -3.57 0.58
C PHE A 45 -17.38 -2.15 1.03
N PRO A 46 -16.16 -1.89 1.54
CA PRO A 46 -15.70 -0.52 1.81
C PRO A 46 -15.62 0.34 0.55
N MET A 47 -15.30 -0.25 -0.60
CA MET A 47 -15.21 0.48 -1.88
C MET A 47 -16.57 0.99 -2.36
N VAL A 48 -17.63 0.22 -2.17
CA VAL A 48 -19.00 0.64 -2.50
C VAL A 48 -19.56 1.64 -1.49
N MET A 49 -19.24 1.46 -0.21
CA MET A 49 -19.74 2.33 0.86
C MET A 49 -18.92 3.62 1.05
N GLY A 50 -17.70 3.66 0.56
CA GLY A 50 -16.81 4.84 0.67
C GLY A 50 -17.41 6.10 0.04
N PRO A 51 -17.84 6.08 -1.23
CA PRO A 51 -18.40 7.26 -1.90
C PRO A 51 -19.63 7.85 -1.20
N PRO A 52 -20.68 7.08 -0.83
CA PRO A 52 -21.81 7.62 -0.08
C PRO A 52 -21.41 8.27 1.25
N LEU A 53 -20.47 7.65 1.97
CA LEU A 53 -19.99 8.18 3.24
C LEU A 53 -19.13 9.43 3.06
N TYR A 54 -18.36 9.53 1.98
CA TYR A 54 -17.65 10.76 1.62
C TYR A 54 -18.61 11.90 1.30
N LEU A 55 -19.66 11.65 0.51
CA LEU A 55 -20.68 12.65 0.19
C LEU A 55 -21.44 13.10 1.43
N LEU A 56 -21.74 12.17 2.34
CA LEU A 56 -22.34 12.49 3.63
C LEU A 56 -21.40 13.38 4.45
N HIS A 57 -20.12 13.04 4.56
CA HIS A 57 -19.11 13.86 5.24
C HIS A 57 -19.04 15.28 4.65
N ARG A 58 -18.97 15.40 3.33
CA ARG A 58 -18.94 16.69 2.62
C ARG A 58 -20.16 17.55 2.92
N ASN A 59 -21.36 16.97 2.95
CA ASN A 59 -22.59 17.70 3.24
C ASN A 59 -22.60 18.29 4.66
N PHE A 60 -21.97 17.63 5.63
CA PHE A 60 -21.88 18.11 7.01
C PHE A 60 -20.78 19.16 7.21
N TYR A 61 -19.69 19.11 6.43
CA TYR A 61 -18.61 20.10 6.50
C TYR A 61 -18.89 21.40 5.73
N GLY A 62 -20.02 21.48 5.05
CA GLY A 62 -20.44 22.66 4.29
C GLY A 62 -19.90 22.68 2.87
N LYS A 63 -20.68 23.23 1.98
CA LYS A 63 -20.28 23.58 0.62
C LYS A 63 -19.31 24.76 0.73
N GLY A 64 -18.02 24.52 0.60
CA GLY A 64 -17.06 25.58 0.34
C GLY A 64 -17.49 26.34 -0.92
N ASP A 65 -17.42 27.65 -0.88
CA ASP A 65 -17.85 28.56 -1.94
C ASP A 65 -17.18 28.22 -3.28
N GLY A 66 -17.99 27.97 -4.31
CA GLY A 66 -17.58 28.12 -5.69
C GLY A 66 -17.17 26.85 -6.49
N SER A 67 -17.48 26.92 -7.74
CA SER A 67 -17.41 25.96 -8.84
C SER A 67 -16.05 25.27 -9.12
N GLU A 68 -14.94 25.69 -8.53
CA GLU A 68 -13.61 25.05 -8.66
C GLU A 68 -13.45 23.80 -7.78
N LEU A 69 -14.37 23.58 -6.83
CA LEU A 69 -14.37 22.43 -5.93
C LEU A 69 -14.98 21.15 -6.52
N GLU A 70 -15.68 21.21 -7.65
CA GLU A 70 -16.36 20.04 -8.21
C GLU A 70 -15.37 19.04 -8.83
N GLU A 71 -14.37 19.51 -9.57
CA GLU A 71 -13.37 18.64 -10.20
C GLU A 71 -12.47 17.95 -9.15
N ASN A 72 -12.11 18.67 -8.09
CA ASN A 72 -11.34 18.13 -6.97
C ASN A 72 -12.16 17.16 -6.08
N THR A 73 -13.48 17.26 -6.09
CA THR A 73 -14.38 16.40 -5.27
C THR A 73 -14.32 14.94 -5.69
N THR A 74 -14.31 14.67 -6.99
CA THR A 74 -14.25 13.28 -7.50
C THR A 74 -12.92 12.63 -7.10
N ASN A 75 -11.81 13.33 -7.27
CA ASN A 75 -10.49 12.84 -6.90
C ASN A 75 -10.39 12.59 -5.39
N ALA A 76 -10.87 13.52 -4.56
CA ALA A 76 -10.90 13.37 -3.11
C ALA A 76 -11.77 12.18 -2.67
N CYS A 77 -12.93 11.97 -3.31
CA CYS A 77 -13.80 10.83 -3.04
C CYS A 77 -13.11 9.50 -3.37
N VAL A 78 -12.40 9.42 -4.50
CA VAL A 78 -11.67 8.21 -4.91
C VAL A 78 -10.54 7.93 -3.93
N ILE A 79 -9.72 8.94 -3.57
CA ILE A 79 -8.62 8.80 -2.59
C ILE A 79 -9.16 8.29 -1.25
N TRP A 80 -10.20 8.96 -0.73
CA TRP A 80 -10.85 8.58 0.51
C TRP A 80 -11.27 7.11 0.52
N THR A 81 -11.95 6.69 -0.55
CA THR A 81 -12.45 5.33 -0.70
C THR A 81 -11.29 4.32 -0.77
N LEU A 82 -10.25 4.61 -1.54
CA LEU A 82 -9.08 3.75 -1.69
C LEU A 82 -8.32 3.58 -0.38
N VAL A 83 -8.01 4.68 0.30
CA VAL A 83 -7.29 4.68 1.59
C VAL A 83 -8.04 3.85 2.64
N LEU A 84 -9.37 3.96 2.66
CA LEU A 84 -10.19 3.21 3.62
C LEU A 84 -10.32 1.72 3.28
N THR A 85 -10.19 1.36 2.01
CA THR A 85 -10.25 -0.03 1.55
C THR A 85 -8.95 -0.79 1.81
N VAL A 86 -7.81 -0.14 1.69
CA VAL A 86 -6.47 -0.75 1.80
C VAL A 86 -6.26 -1.42 3.16
N THR A 87 -5.60 -2.59 3.13
CA THR A 87 -5.16 -3.37 4.29
C THR A 87 -3.64 -3.54 4.21
N GLY A 88 -2.91 -3.45 5.30
CA GLY A 88 -1.45 -3.58 5.31
C GLY A 88 -0.98 -5.00 5.60
N PHE A 89 -0.43 -5.70 4.62
CA PHE A 89 0.14 -7.04 4.79
C PHE A 89 1.30 -7.08 5.81
N PRO A 90 2.33 -6.19 5.76
CA PRO A 90 3.44 -6.26 6.70
C PRO A 90 3.00 -6.07 8.16
N VAL A 91 2.02 -5.21 8.40
CA VAL A 91 1.48 -4.97 9.75
C VAL A 91 0.81 -6.23 10.30
N ILE A 92 0.03 -6.94 9.47
CA ILE A 92 -0.63 -8.19 9.85
C ILE A 92 0.39 -9.30 10.07
N ALA A 93 1.39 -9.42 9.19
CA ALA A 93 2.45 -10.41 9.32
C ALA A 93 3.22 -10.24 10.63
N HIS A 94 3.60 -9.01 10.97
CA HIS A 94 4.26 -8.68 12.23
C HIS A 94 3.37 -8.99 13.44
N THR A 95 2.11 -8.53 13.42
CA THR A 95 1.16 -8.79 14.51
C THR A 95 0.92 -10.28 14.74
N LEU A 96 0.77 -11.08 13.67
CA LEU A 96 0.61 -12.52 13.77
C LEU A 96 1.86 -13.22 14.28
N SER A 97 3.05 -12.71 13.96
CA SER A 97 4.33 -13.20 14.47
C SER A 97 4.43 -12.97 15.98
N GLU A 98 4.18 -11.74 16.45
CA GLU A 98 4.19 -11.37 17.87
C GLU A 98 3.19 -12.19 18.70
N LEU A 99 2.00 -12.42 18.16
CA LEU A 99 0.97 -13.23 18.80
C LEU A 99 1.23 -14.75 18.69
N LYS A 100 2.31 -15.17 18.00
CA LYS A 100 2.63 -16.60 17.72
C LYS A 100 1.50 -17.34 17.00
N LEU A 101 0.70 -16.63 16.21
CA LEU A 101 -0.44 -17.18 15.47
C LEU A 101 -0.11 -17.48 14.00
N LEU A 102 1.10 -17.19 13.52
CA LEU A 102 1.51 -17.27 12.12
C LEU A 102 1.25 -18.67 11.52
N TYR A 103 1.51 -19.72 12.28
CA TYR A 103 1.39 -21.13 11.83
C TYR A 103 0.01 -21.73 12.08
N THR A 104 -0.90 -21.01 12.72
CA THR A 104 -2.28 -21.47 12.97
C THR A 104 -3.14 -21.43 11.72
N GLY A 105 -4.25 -22.16 11.70
CA GLY A 105 -5.20 -22.12 10.59
C GLY A 105 -5.75 -20.73 10.33
N LEU A 106 -6.06 -19.98 11.38
CA LEU A 106 -6.51 -18.59 11.32
C LEU A 106 -5.40 -17.67 10.77
N GLY A 107 -4.18 -17.80 11.28
CA GLY A 107 -3.04 -17.00 10.86
C GLY A 107 -2.71 -17.18 9.38
N LYS A 108 -2.73 -18.41 8.88
CA LYS A 108 -2.51 -18.70 7.45
C LYS A 108 -3.58 -18.05 6.55
N ILE A 109 -4.84 -18.08 6.97
CA ILE A 109 -5.94 -17.44 6.23
C ILE A 109 -5.76 -15.92 6.28
N ALA A 110 -5.49 -15.34 7.46
CA ALA A 110 -5.27 -13.91 7.64
C ALA A 110 -4.13 -13.39 6.77
N LEU A 111 -2.98 -14.08 6.82
CA LEU A 111 -1.78 -13.71 6.05
C LEU A 111 -2.05 -13.76 4.54
N THR A 112 -2.64 -14.86 4.05
CA THR A 112 -2.96 -15.00 2.62
C THR A 112 -3.98 -13.96 2.17
N THR A 113 -5.01 -13.69 2.99
CA THR A 113 -6.02 -12.66 2.69
C THR A 113 -5.40 -11.26 2.67
N ALA A 114 -4.51 -10.96 3.61
CA ALA A 114 -3.80 -9.69 3.67
C ALA A 114 -2.88 -9.49 2.45
N MET A 115 -2.14 -10.52 2.03
CA MET A 115 -1.30 -10.47 0.83
C MET A 115 -2.12 -10.13 -0.42
N ILE A 116 -3.28 -10.76 -0.60
CA ILE A 116 -4.17 -10.49 -1.75
C ILE A 116 -4.67 -9.05 -1.68
N SER A 117 -5.12 -8.61 -0.50
CA SER A 117 -5.64 -7.25 -0.31
C SER A 117 -4.56 -6.19 -0.56
N ASP A 118 -3.33 -6.44 -0.13
CA ASP A 118 -2.21 -5.52 -0.34
C ASP A 118 -1.77 -5.49 -1.81
N THR A 119 -1.67 -6.66 -2.47
CA THR A 119 -1.41 -6.73 -3.92
C THR A 119 -2.47 -5.94 -4.70
N TYR A 120 -3.74 -6.06 -4.33
CA TYR A 120 -4.82 -5.30 -4.95
C TYR A 120 -4.67 -3.80 -4.70
N ALA A 121 -4.23 -3.40 -3.51
CA ALA A 121 -3.93 -2.02 -3.19
C ALA A 121 -2.82 -1.44 -4.09
N TRP A 122 -1.75 -2.20 -4.35
CA TRP A 122 -0.69 -1.81 -5.28
C TRP A 122 -1.18 -1.69 -6.73
N ILE A 123 -2.04 -2.60 -7.18
CA ILE A 123 -2.67 -2.50 -8.50
C ILE A 123 -3.49 -1.22 -8.60
N LEU A 124 -4.36 -0.95 -7.61
CA LEU A 124 -5.13 0.29 -7.57
C LEU A 124 -4.25 1.54 -7.54
N PHE A 125 -3.12 1.48 -6.85
CA PHE A 125 -2.16 2.57 -6.79
C PHE A 125 -1.57 2.91 -8.16
N ILE A 126 -1.20 1.90 -8.96
CA ILE A 126 -0.69 2.06 -10.33
C ILE A 126 -1.72 2.79 -11.22
N PHE A 127 -3.00 2.48 -11.06
CA PHE A 127 -4.06 3.16 -11.79
C PHE A 127 -4.35 4.55 -11.22
N PHE A 128 -4.45 4.67 -9.90
CA PHE A 128 -4.87 5.89 -9.24
C PHE A 128 -3.90 7.06 -9.46
N VAL A 129 -2.59 6.86 -9.30
CA VAL A 129 -1.61 7.95 -9.36
C VAL A 129 -1.66 8.72 -10.69
N PRO A 130 -1.61 8.09 -11.88
CA PRO A 130 -1.71 8.82 -13.14
C PRO A 130 -3.06 9.52 -13.33
N PHE A 131 -4.17 8.89 -12.95
CA PHE A 131 -5.50 9.49 -13.09
C PHE A 131 -5.70 10.70 -12.18
N SER A 132 -5.03 10.75 -11.03
CA SER A 132 -5.07 11.91 -10.15
C SER A 132 -4.31 13.13 -10.69
N VAL A 133 -3.43 12.94 -11.69
CA VAL A 133 -2.68 14.07 -12.34
C VAL A 133 -3.49 14.68 -13.46
N ASN A 134 -3.87 13.84 -14.42
CA ASN A 134 -4.60 14.29 -15.59
C ASN A 134 -5.30 13.09 -16.24
N VAL A 135 -6.63 13.11 -16.26
CA VAL A 135 -7.45 12.01 -16.76
C VAL A 135 -7.17 11.72 -18.24
N THR A 136 -6.96 12.75 -19.05
CA THR A 136 -6.77 12.61 -20.51
C THR A 136 -5.43 12.00 -20.89
N SER A 137 -4.37 12.26 -20.12
CA SER A 137 -3.02 11.74 -20.38
C SER A 137 -2.63 10.55 -19.50
N ALA A 138 -3.51 10.12 -18.59
CA ALA A 138 -3.24 9.02 -17.66
C ALA A 138 -3.04 7.66 -18.33
N ILE A 139 -3.60 7.45 -19.53
CA ILE A 139 -3.56 6.17 -20.24
C ILE A 139 -2.12 5.74 -20.55
N TYR A 140 -1.26 6.66 -20.98
CA TYR A 140 0.14 6.35 -21.31
C TYR A 140 0.96 5.88 -20.10
N PRO A 141 1.01 6.60 -18.96
CA PRO A 141 1.67 6.12 -17.75
C PRO A 141 1.14 4.77 -17.25
N VAL A 142 -0.16 4.54 -17.28
CA VAL A 142 -0.75 3.27 -16.87
C VAL A 142 -0.29 2.13 -17.78
N LEU A 143 -0.43 2.29 -19.11
CA LEU A 143 -0.03 1.24 -20.05
C LEU A 143 1.47 0.96 -20.00
N SER A 144 2.31 2.00 -19.93
CA SER A 144 3.78 1.84 -19.83
C SER A 144 4.18 1.14 -18.54
N THR A 145 3.54 1.46 -17.41
CA THR A 145 3.83 0.80 -16.13
C THR A 145 3.33 -0.64 -16.11
N VAL A 146 2.15 -0.93 -16.65
CA VAL A 146 1.64 -2.30 -16.76
C VAL A 146 2.58 -3.13 -17.65
N LEU A 147 3.03 -2.58 -18.78
CA LEU A 147 4.01 -3.24 -19.65
C LEU A 147 5.34 -3.47 -18.92
N PHE A 148 5.82 -2.48 -18.18
CA PHE A 148 7.03 -2.58 -17.36
C PHE A 148 6.91 -3.71 -16.32
N VAL A 149 5.81 -3.76 -15.56
CA VAL A 149 5.54 -4.82 -14.58
C VAL A 149 5.50 -6.20 -15.27
N PHE A 150 4.85 -6.28 -16.43
CA PHE A 150 4.83 -7.52 -17.21
C PHE A 150 6.24 -7.98 -17.62
N ILE A 151 7.07 -7.07 -18.14
CA ILE A 151 8.47 -7.35 -18.48
C ILE A 151 9.24 -7.79 -17.23
N CYS A 152 9.04 -7.11 -16.09
CA CYS A 152 9.70 -7.46 -14.83
C CYS A 152 9.35 -8.88 -14.37
N ILE A 153 8.10 -9.28 -14.44
CA ILE A 153 7.65 -10.61 -13.97
C ILE A 153 8.07 -11.72 -14.95
N PHE A 154 7.92 -11.52 -16.26
CA PHE A 154 8.11 -12.59 -17.24
C PHE A 154 9.52 -12.66 -17.82
N VAL A 155 10.28 -11.57 -17.82
CA VAL A 155 11.64 -11.52 -18.39
C VAL A 155 12.69 -11.34 -17.28
N VAL A 156 12.54 -10.31 -16.45
CA VAL A 156 13.58 -9.94 -15.46
C VAL A 156 13.63 -10.94 -14.31
N HIS A 157 12.48 -11.32 -13.74
CA HIS A 157 12.40 -12.30 -12.65
C HIS A 157 13.12 -13.63 -12.97
N PRO A 158 12.84 -14.34 -14.08
CA PRO A 158 13.52 -15.60 -14.37
C PRO A 158 15.02 -15.44 -14.60
N ILE A 159 15.47 -14.27 -15.11
CA ILE A 159 16.90 -13.98 -15.28
C ILE A 159 17.56 -13.81 -13.91
N ILE A 160 16.96 -13.00 -13.04
CA ILE A 160 17.46 -12.73 -11.68
C ILE A 160 17.54 -14.04 -10.87
N VAL A 161 16.45 -14.83 -10.86
CA VAL A 161 16.40 -16.11 -10.15
C VAL A 161 17.53 -17.03 -10.63
N LYS A 162 17.70 -17.18 -11.95
CA LYS A 162 18.77 -18.04 -12.51
C LYS A 162 20.18 -17.57 -12.16
N VAL A 163 20.40 -16.26 -12.06
CA VAL A 163 21.70 -15.68 -11.68
C VAL A 163 21.97 -15.85 -10.19
N ILE A 164 20.94 -15.62 -9.36
CA ILE A 164 21.06 -15.68 -7.91
C ILE A 164 21.15 -17.13 -7.42
N ASP A 165 20.32 -18.06 -7.92
CA ASP A 165 20.36 -19.47 -7.53
C ASP A 165 21.74 -20.08 -7.78
N ARG A 166 22.36 -19.77 -8.92
CA ARG A 166 23.73 -20.22 -9.21
C ARG A 166 24.77 -19.75 -8.21
N LYS A 167 24.57 -18.58 -7.61
CA LYS A 167 25.49 -18.01 -6.59
C LYS A 167 25.16 -18.53 -5.20
N THR A 168 23.88 -18.74 -4.89
CA THR A 168 23.42 -19.30 -3.62
C THR A 168 23.90 -20.74 -3.43
N GLU A 169 23.95 -21.54 -4.50
CA GLU A 169 24.50 -22.90 -4.45
C GLU A 169 26.00 -22.95 -4.14
N ARG A 170 26.73 -21.84 -4.35
CA ARG A 170 28.18 -21.77 -4.11
C ARG A 170 28.55 -21.14 -2.76
N ASP A 171 27.56 -20.73 -1.95
CA ASP A 171 27.76 -19.94 -0.68
C ASP A 171 28.69 -18.70 -0.86
N GLU A 172 28.77 -18.16 -2.07
CA GLU A 172 29.62 -17.02 -2.43
C GLU A 172 28.84 -15.69 -2.25
N TRP A 173 28.44 -15.37 -1.02
CA TRP A 173 27.77 -14.10 -0.73
C TRP A 173 28.76 -13.05 -0.25
N ASP A 174 29.09 -12.11 -1.14
CA ASP A 174 29.89 -10.92 -0.82
C ASP A 174 29.03 -9.68 -0.54
N GLY A 175 29.49 -8.79 0.32
CA GLY A 175 28.84 -7.49 0.57
C GLY A 175 28.59 -6.65 -0.68
N ASN A 176 29.34 -6.89 -1.76
CA ASN A 176 29.15 -6.24 -3.07
C ASN A 176 27.77 -6.55 -3.69
N GLN A 177 27.17 -7.67 -3.35
CA GLN A 177 25.84 -8.05 -3.89
C GLN A 177 24.73 -7.20 -3.29
N LEU A 178 24.86 -6.79 -2.03
CA LEU A 178 23.93 -5.85 -1.42
C LEU A 178 23.96 -4.50 -2.15
N VAL A 179 25.14 -4.05 -2.57
CA VAL A 179 25.27 -2.81 -3.36
C VAL A 179 24.50 -2.92 -4.69
N PHE A 180 24.61 -4.07 -5.38
CA PHE A 180 23.83 -4.30 -6.61
C PHE A 180 22.33 -4.34 -6.37
N VAL A 181 21.86 -4.91 -5.24
CA VAL A 181 20.43 -4.88 -4.88
C VAL A 181 19.96 -3.46 -4.63
N VAL A 182 20.73 -2.66 -3.88
CA VAL A 182 20.38 -1.26 -3.60
C VAL A 182 20.43 -0.40 -4.87
N MET A 183 21.42 -0.60 -5.73
CA MET A 183 21.48 0.07 -7.04
C MET A 183 20.27 -0.29 -7.91
N GLY A 184 19.91 -1.57 -7.96
CA GLY A 184 18.72 -2.05 -8.67
C GLY A 184 17.45 -1.39 -8.15
N LEU A 185 17.29 -1.25 -6.83
CA LEU A 185 16.17 -0.57 -6.21
C LEU A 185 15.99 0.85 -6.78
N PHE A 186 17.04 1.66 -6.78
CA PHE A 186 16.97 3.02 -7.29
C PHE A 186 16.75 3.09 -8.80
N VAL A 187 17.33 2.17 -9.58
CA VAL A 187 17.12 2.10 -11.04
C VAL A 187 15.64 1.80 -11.35
N PHE A 188 15.03 0.81 -10.69
CA PHE A 188 13.62 0.45 -10.92
C PHE A 188 12.68 1.56 -10.46
N SER A 189 12.97 2.21 -9.33
CA SER A 189 12.23 3.38 -8.87
C SER A 189 12.28 4.53 -9.87
N TYR A 190 13.46 4.84 -10.38
CA TYR A 190 13.67 5.89 -11.37
C TYR A 190 12.95 5.60 -12.71
N ILE A 191 12.94 4.34 -13.16
CA ILE A 191 12.22 3.94 -14.38
C ILE A 191 10.73 4.22 -14.23
N THR A 192 10.10 3.84 -13.13
CA THR A 192 8.65 4.06 -12.93
C THR A 192 8.29 5.53 -12.73
N ASP A 193 9.18 6.33 -12.17
CA ASP A 193 9.01 7.77 -12.09
C ASP A 193 9.01 8.41 -13.48
N ILE A 194 9.97 8.06 -14.36
CA ILE A 194 10.00 8.51 -15.77
C ILE A 194 8.75 8.06 -16.54
N LEU A 195 8.25 6.85 -16.28
CA LEU A 195 7.02 6.34 -16.91
C LEU A 195 5.77 7.11 -16.47
N GLY A 196 5.88 8.01 -15.49
CA GLY A 196 4.82 8.90 -15.03
C GLY A 196 3.89 8.30 -13.99
N THR A 197 4.29 7.20 -13.34
CA THR A 197 3.59 6.66 -12.18
C THR A 197 4.15 7.21 -10.87
N HIS A 198 4.99 6.47 -10.20
CA HIS A 198 5.66 6.87 -8.97
C HIS A 198 6.85 5.93 -8.70
N ASP A 199 7.93 6.47 -8.15
CA ASP A 199 9.14 5.75 -7.77
C ASP A 199 8.89 4.55 -6.82
N VAL A 200 7.93 4.68 -5.92
CA VAL A 200 7.52 3.64 -4.97
C VAL A 200 7.00 2.37 -5.67
N VAL A 201 6.36 2.51 -6.85
CA VAL A 201 5.89 1.36 -7.64
C VAL A 201 7.05 0.51 -8.13
N GLY A 202 8.10 1.16 -8.65
CA GLY A 202 9.30 0.46 -9.11
C GLY A 202 10.02 -0.26 -7.98
N ALA A 203 10.13 0.38 -6.82
CA ALA A 203 10.68 -0.22 -5.61
C ALA A 203 9.94 -1.49 -5.21
N PHE A 204 8.60 -1.42 -5.14
CA PHE A 204 7.76 -2.57 -4.81
C PHE A 204 7.89 -3.70 -5.83
N VAL A 205 7.81 -3.39 -7.12
CA VAL A 205 7.94 -4.38 -8.19
C VAL A 205 9.32 -5.04 -8.16
N TYR A 206 10.37 -4.25 -7.90
CA TYR A 206 11.72 -4.80 -7.78
C TYR A 206 11.82 -5.79 -6.61
N GLY A 207 11.31 -5.44 -5.42
CA GLY A 207 11.24 -6.36 -4.29
C GLY A 207 10.47 -7.64 -4.62
N LEU A 208 9.34 -7.51 -5.31
CA LEU A 208 8.46 -8.63 -5.68
C LEU A 208 9.10 -9.64 -6.64
N ILE A 209 9.97 -9.19 -7.55
CA ILE A 209 10.64 -10.04 -8.53
C ILE A 209 11.94 -10.68 -8.04
N LEU A 210 12.45 -10.28 -6.87
CA LEU A 210 13.61 -10.92 -6.27
C LEU A 210 13.27 -12.33 -5.76
N PRO A 211 14.22 -13.28 -5.79
CA PRO A 211 13.98 -14.63 -5.28
C PRO A 211 13.70 -14.64 -3.80
N HIS A 212 12.68 -15.40 -3.41
CA HIS A 212 12.27 -15.58 -2.02
C HIS A 212 13.09 -16.68 -1.33
N GLY A 213 13.02 -16.77 0.00
CA GLY A 213 13.74 -17.72 0.82
C GLY A 213 15.06 -17.16 1.33
N LYS A 214 16.12 -17.96 1.36
CA LYS A 214 17.41 -17.58 1.98
C LYS A 214 17.95 -16.23 1.50
N PHE A 215 17.75 -15.92 0.21
CA PHE A 215 18.18 -14.64 -0.36
C PHE A 215 17.39 -13.47 0.23
N ALA A 216 16.06 -13.55 0.21
CA ALA A 216 15.20 -12.52 0.78
C ALA A 216 15.46 -12.31 2.27
N ASP A 217 15.59 -13.40 3.04
CA ASP A 217 15.89 -13.37 4.47
C ASP A 217 17.23 -12.65 4.74
N MET A 218 18.25 -12.92 3.92
CA MET A 218 19.55 -12.28 4.04
C MET A 218 19.49 -10.80 3.68
N VAL A 219 18.87 -10.42 2.55
CA VAL A 219 18.69 -9.01 2.18
C VAL A 219 17.92 -8.28 3.26
N THR A 220 16.82 -8.85 3.75
CA THR A 220 16.03 -8.27 4.83
C THR A 220 16.87 -8.09 6.11
N SER A 221 17.63 -9.11 6.53
CA SER A 221 18.45 -9.01 7.75
C SER A 221 19.55 -7.93 7.64
N MET A 222 20.18 -7.80 6.45
CA MET A 222 21.22 -6.78 6.22
C MET A 222 20.66 -5.36 6.11
N THR A 223 19.43 -5.23 5.69
CA THR A 223 18.84 -3.93 5.36
C THR A 223 17.82 -3.46 6.39
N ASN A 224 17.34 -4.36 7.26
CA ASN A 224 16.28 -4.05 8.22
C ASN A 224 16.70 -2.97 9.23
N ASP A 225 17.92 -3.02 9.73
CA ASP A 225 18.41 -2.03 10.70
C ASP A 225 18.43 -0.63 10.12
N PHE A 226 18.85 -0.50 8.87
CA PHE A 226 18.90 0.79 8.18
C PHE A 226 17.54 1.18 7.60
N GLY A 227 16.88 0.30 6.87
CA GLY A 227 15.61 0.56 6.21
C GLY A 227 14.44 0.63 7.19
N GLY A 228 14.25 -0.43 7.96
CA GLY A 228 13.16 -0.52 8.94
C GLY A 228 13.42 0.25 10.22
N GLY A 229 14.67 0.20 10.73
CA GLY A 229 15.04 0.84 12.01
C GLY A 229 15.31 2.34 11.92
N PHE A 230 15.80 2.84 10.79
CA PHE A 230 16.16 4.26 10.64
C PHE A 230 15.30 5.01 9.62
N LEU A 231 15.21 4.52 8.38
CA LEU A 231 14.52 5.24 7.31
C LEU A 231 13.00 5.24 7.46
N ALA A 232 12.40 4.12 7.87
CA ALA A 232 10.95 4.03 8.05
C ALA A 232 10.42 4.99 9.14
N PRO A 233 11.01 5.10 10.33
CA PRO A 233 10.64 6.12 11.31
C PRO A 233 10.71 7.55 10.77
N ILE A 234 11.75 7.89 9.99
CA ILE A 234 11.88 9.22 9.37
C ILE A 234 10.73 9.48 8.39
N TYR A 235 10.34 8.47 7.60
CA TYR A 235 9.18 8.57 6.72
C TYR A 235 7.89 8.82 7.50
N PHE A 236 7.65 8.09 8.58
CA PHE A 236 6.46 8.30 9.42
C PHE A 236 6.46 9.67 10.09
N ILE A 237 7.61 10.15 10.56
CA ILE A 237 7.76 11.51 11.12
C ILE A 237 7.46 12.55 10.03
N GLY A 238 8.08 12.43 8.84
CA GLY A 238 7.85 13.34 7.72
C GLY A 238 6.38 13.38 7.28
N SER A 239 5.73 12.21 7.21
CA SER A 239 4.30 12.11 6.93
C SER A 239 3.45 12.74 8.04
N GLY A 240 3.79 12.50 9.30
CA GLY A 240 3.09 13.08 10.45
C GLY A 240 3.20 14.60 10.51
N MET A 241 4.34 15.18 10.10
CA MET A 241 4.53 16.63 10.03
C MET A 241 3.67 17.30 8.94
N LYS A 242 3.30 16.58 7.89
CA LYS A 242 2.34 17.07 6.87
C LYS A 242 0.91 17.11 7.40
N LEU A 243 0.58 16.33 8.42
CA LEU A 243 -0.74 16.29 9.02
C LEU A 243 -0.93 17.48 9.97
N MET A 244 -1.70 18.45 9.54
CA MET A 244 -2.10 19.57 10.40
C MET A 244 -3.27 19.14 11.30
N PHE A 245 -2.99 18.55 12.46
CA PHE A 245 -4.03 18.10 13.39
C PHE A 245 -4.84 19.26 14.01
N MET A 246 -4.18 20.38 14.31
CA MET A 246 -4.82 21.52 14.98
C MET A 246 -6.04 22.07 14.23
N PRO A 247 -6.01 22.34 12.90
CA PRO A 247 -7.20 22.79 12.17
C PRO A 247 -8.35 21.79 12.20
N VAL A 248 -8.06 20.48 12.21
CA VAL A 248 -9.11 19.44 12.25
C VAL A 248 -9.88 19.48 13.55
N PHE A 249 -9.22 19.63 14.69
CA PHE A 249 -9.86 19.67 16.01
C PHE A 249 -10.57 21.02 16.30
N HIS A 250 -10.19 22.09 15.62
CA HIS A 250 -10.87 23.38 15.73
C HIS A 250 -12.16 23.47 14.90
N GLN A 251 -12.38 22.52 13.99
CA GLN A 251 -13.64 22.48 13.24
C GLN A 251 -14.77 21.93 14.13
N PRO A 252 -15.95 22.57 14.13
CA PRO A 252 -17.06 22.18 15.03
C PRO A 252 -17.57 20.76 14.76
N ASN A 253 -17.34 20.21 13.56
CA ASN A 253 -17.86 18.92 13.12
C ASN A 253 -16.85 17.77 13.18
N TRP A 254 -15.68 17.94 13.80
CA TRP A 254 -14.66 16.88 13.90
C TRP A 254 -15.18 15.55 14.52
N PRO A 255 -16.13 15.53 15.49
CA PRO A 255 -16.64 14.26 16.01
C PRO A 255 -17.37 13.43 14.93
N PHE A 256 -17.99 14.11 13.96
CA PHE A 256 -18.66 13.44 12.84
C PHE A 256 -17.68 12.68 11.95
N THR A 257 -16.49 13.22 11.72
CA THR A 257 -15.40 12.50 11.00
C THR A 257 -15.02 11.21 11.72
N LEU A 258 -14.90 11.24 13.05
CA LEU A 258 -14.62 10.04 13.85
C LEU A 258 -15.73 9.00 13.72
N ILE A 259 -16.99 9.43 13.75
CA ILE A 259 -18.15 8.53 13.59
C ILE A 259 -18.08 7.83 12.22
N ILE A 260 -17.76 8.55 11.15
CA ILE A 260 -17.64 7.96 9.81
C ILE A 260 -16.49 6.94 9.76
N ILE A 261 -15.34 7.26 10.34
CA ILE A 261 -14.19 6.34 10.40
C ILE A 261 -14.57 5.07 11.17
N LEU A 262 -15.22 5.20 12.32
CA LEU A 262 -15.71 4.06 13.11
C LEU A 262 -16.73 3.23 12.32
N LEU A 263 -17.66 3.88 11.64
CA LEU A 263 -18.65 3.18 10.81
C LEU A 263 -17.98 2.35 9.71
N LEU A 264 -16.98 2.90 9.02
CA LEU A 264 -16.22 2.18 8.01
C LEU A 264 -15.44 0.99 8.59
N CYS A 265 -14.86 1.14 9.80
CA CYS A 265 -14.22 0.04 10.51
C CYS A 265 -15.22 -1.09 10.81
N VAL A 266 -16.40 -0.75 11.33
CA VAL A 266 -17.47 -1.69 11.62
C VAL A 266 -17.94 -2.39 10.33
N LEU A 267 -18.15 -1.64 9.27
CA LEU A 267 -18.56 -2.18 7.97
C LEU A 267 -17.54 -3.19 7.42
N LYS A 268 -16.23 -2.90 7.54
CA LYS A 268 -15.17 -3.81 7.11
C LYS A 268 -15.14 -5.10 7.96
N ILE A 269 -15.34 -4.99 9.27
CA ILE A 269 -15.46 -6.16 10.16
C ILE A 269 -16.69 -7.00 9.80
N LEU A 270 -17.84 -6.35 9.58
CA LEU A 270 -19.08 -7.04 9.21
C LEU A 270 -18.97 -7.76 7.84
N SER A 271 -18.32 -7.15 6.86
CA SER A 271 -18.09 -7.77 5.55
C SER A 271 -17.21 -9.01 5.65
N THR A 272 -16.18 -8.95 6.52
CA THR A 272 -15.30 -10.09 6.81
C THR A 272 -16.05 -11.18 7.57
N LEU A 273 -16.85 -10.83 8.57
CA LEU A 273 -17.71 -11.77 9.30
C LEU A 273 -18.68 -12.47 8.35
N PHE A 274 -19.34 -11.73 7.48
CA PHE A 274 -20.27 -12.29 6.50
C PHE A 274 -19.57 -13.29 5.58
N SER A 275 -18.41 -12.91 5.02
CA SER A 275 -17.64 -13.81 4.15
C SER A 275 -17.14 -15.06 4.86
N THR A 276 -16.69 -14.95 6.12
CA THR A 276 -16.24 -16.10 6.91
C THR A 276 -17.39 -17.01 7.32
N TYR A 277 -18.57 -16.44 7.58
CA TYR A 277 -19.79 -17.20 7.85
C TYR A 277 -20.20 -18.08 6.66
N LEU A 278 -20.09 -17.57 5.42
CA LEU A 278 -20.36 -18.36 4.21
C LEU A 278 -19.47 -19.60 4.08
N PHE A 279 -18.29 -19.58 4.68
CA PHE A 279 -17.36 -20.73 4.70
C PHE A 279 -17.46 -21.57 5.98
N GLY A 280 -18.49 -21.38 6.81
CA GLY A 280 -18.71 -22.14 8.01
C GLY A 280 -17.62 -21.96 9.08
N MET A 281 -16.93 -20.81 9.11
CA MET A 281 -15.98 -20.48 10.18
C MET A 281 -16.73 -20.10 11.45
N ARG A 282 -16.09 -20.34 12.61
CA ARG A 282 -16.61 -19.87 13.88
C ARG A 282 -16.70 -18.34 13.88
N THR A 283 -17.76 -17.78 14.40
CA THR A 283 -17.97 -16.31 14.47
C THR A 283 -16.82 -15.59 15.19
N ARG A 284 -16.24 -16.24 16.23
CA ARG A 284 -15.07 -15.73 16.94
C ARG A 284 -13.85 -15.58 16.01
N ASP A 285 -13.58 -16.57 15.16
CA ASP A 285 -12.46 -16.56 14.23
C ASP A 285 -12.69 -15.52 13.12
N GLY A 286 -13.93 -15.38 12.65
CA GLY A 286 -14.34 -14.37 11.70
C GLY A 286 -14.20 -12.95 12.23
N PHE A 287 -14.57 -12.72 13.50
CA PHE A 287 -14.40 -11.43 14.17
C PHE A 287 -12.92 -11.07 14.35
N ALA A 288 -12.10 -12.01 14.82
CA ALA A 288 -10.66 -11.82 14.95
C ALA A 288 -10.00 -11.50 13.60
N LEU A 289 -10.41 -12.21 12.54
CA LEU A 289 -9.94 -11.93 11.18
C LEU A 289 -10.38 -10.54 10.68
N GLY A 290 -11.62 -10.13 10.98
CA GLY A 290 -12.13 -8.80 10.65
C GLY A 290 -11.35 -7.68 11.33
N LEU A 291 -10.98 -7.86 12.60
CA LEU A 291 -10.13 -6.92 13.33
C LEU A 291 -8.73 -6.84 12.71
N LEU A 292 -8.10 -7.98 12.42
CA LEU A 292 -6.78 -8.02 11.78
C LEU A 292 -6.80 -7.33 10.41
N LEU A 293 -7.78 -7.62 9.56
CA LEU A 293 -7.89 -7.04 8.22
C LEU A 293 -8.28 -5.55 8.22
N ASN A 294 -8.66 -5.01 9.36
CA ASN A 294 -8.96 -3.57 9.50
C ASN A 294 -7.70 -2.72 9.72
N THR A 295 -6.54 -3.33 9.95
CA THR A 295 -5.27 -2.61 10.05
C THR A 295 -4.93 -1.92 8.73
N LYS A 296 -4.39 -0.70 8.82
CA LYS A 296 -3.97 0.08 7.67
C LYS A 296 -2.49 -0.07 7.42
N GLY A 297 -2.11 -0.23 6.16
CA GLY A 297 -0.72 -0.33 5.73
C GLY A 297 -0.13 1.00 5.29
N VAL A 298 1.16 0.98 5.05
CA VAL A 298 1.92 2.16 4.58
C VAL A 298 1.44 2.63 3.20
N VAL A 299 0.91 1.74 2.36
CA VAL A 299 0.32 2.10 1.05
C VAL A 299 -0.79 3.15 1.22
N ALA A 300 -1.64 3.03 2.25
CA ALA A 300 -2.66 4.02 2.55
C ALA A 300 -2.04 5.40 2.88
N LEU A 301 -0.94 5.42 3.64
CA LEU A 301 -0.23 6.64 3.99
C LEU A 301 0.47 7.26 2.78
N ILE A 302 1.05 6.44 1.91
CA ILE A 302 1.65 6.89 0.64
C ILE A 302 0.59 7.56 -0.24
N MET A 303 -0.57 6.93 -0.40
CA MET A 303 -1.69 7.50 -1.17
C MET A 303 -2.14 8.85 -0.60
N LEU A 304 -2.22 8.98 0.73
CA LEU A 304 -2.57 10.24 1.40
C LEU A 304 -1.52 11.31 1.16
N ASN A 305 -0.23 10.99 1.30
CA ASN A 305 0.86 11.95 1.09
C ASN A 305 0.91 12.46 -0.36
N ILE A 306 0.80 11.57 -1.34
CA ILE A 306 0.77 11.96 -2.76
C ILE A 306 -0.41 12.88 -3.05
N SER A 307 -1.58 12.56 -2.47
CA SER A 307 -2.77 13.38 -2.62
C SER A 307 -2.60 14.76 -2.02
N TRP A 308 -1.98 14.83 -0.84
CA TRP A 308 -1.69 16.09 -0.16
C TRP A 308 -0.71 16.95 -0.96
N ASP A 309 0.40 16.38 -1.41
CA ASP A 309 1.40 17.09 -2.18
C ASP A 309 0.82 17.66 -3.48
N ARG A 310 -0.10 16.94 -4.13
CA ARG A 310 -0.79 17.42 -5.32
C ARG A 310 -1.82 18.49 -5.06
N MET A 311 -2.58 18.40 -3.97
CA MET A 311 -3.49 19.48 -3.57
C MET A 311 -2.70 20.78 -3.29
N VAL A 312 -1.60 20.70 -2.54
CA VAL A 312 -0.74 21.86 -2.28
C VAL A 312 -0.17 22.45 -3.57
N LEU A 313 0.25 21.61 -4.53
CA LEU A 313 0.74 22.08 -5.84
C LEU A 313 -0.35 22.79 -6.67
N ILE A 314 -1.60 22.33 -6.60
CA ILE A 314 -2.73 22.99 -7.27
C ILE A 314 -2.99 24.34 -6.62
N TYR A 315 -3.02 24.43 -5.31
CA TYR A 315 -3.18 25.71 -4.59
C TYR A 315 -2.03 26.69 -4.91
N LEU A 316 -0.79 26.23 -4.98
CA LEU A 316 0.35 27.06 -5.37
C LEU A 316 0.26 27.55 -6.83
N LYS A 317 -0.25 26.74 -7.76
CA LYS A 317 -0.48 27.16 -9.15
C LYS A 317 -1.59 28.19 -9.33
N ILE A 318 -2.53 28.26 -8.39
CA ILE A 318 -3.63 29.26 -8.40
C ILE A 318 -3.16 30.59 -7.81
N ILE A 319 -2.13 30.58 -6.96
CA ILE A 319 -1.59 31.80 -6.30
C ILE A 319 -0.47 32.47 -7.11
N ILE A 320 0.18 31.78 -8.05
CA ILE A 320 1.20 32.29 -8.97
C ILE A 320 0.57 32.58 -10.33
#